data_c7c6e8376867a7feeeced3eb12fb622d
#
_entry.id   c7c6e8376867a7feeeced3eb12fb622d
#
_cell.length_a   1.000
_cell.length_b   1.000
_cell.length_c   1.000
_cell.angle_alpha   90.00
_cell.angle_beta   90.00
_cell.angle_gamma   90.00
#
_symmetry.space_group_name_H-M   'P 1'
#
loop_
_entity.id
_entity.type
_entity.pdbx_description
1 polymer ?
#
loop_
_entity_poly.entity_id
_entity_poly.type
_entity_poly.pdbx_seq_one_letter_code
_entity_poly.pdbx_strand_id
1 'polypeptide(L)'
;DFTHYNEGQRGGKVRVRAKIVKEDTKTLKIVEIPFGSTTSSLIDSIIKSNDKGKIKIKKIEDNTAANVEIIISLAPGVSPDKTIDALYAFTDCEMSISPNTSVIIGEKPAFMSVNEILKINTHQTVNLLKQELEIRQAELNEEWHFASLEKIFIEKKIYVQFDKKTYEEAIEVTHKLLKPHIKKLKRKVTDDDVKKLMELRMRRITKHDADKADEFLKELEKELKAVAHNLANLVDYSIEYYKDVKKRFGEGKERKTEIKVFDTISAKQVIVANRKLYVDFEEGFVGWGLKGKDPIDECSDIDDVIVFFKNGTMMVSKIAEK
;
A
#
# COMPACT_ATOMS: atom_id res chain seq x y z
N ASP A 1 1.00 -4.99 -16.04
CA ASP A 1 0.09 -6.05 -16.46
C ASP A 1 -0.18 -6.99 -15.30
N PHE A 2 -1.44 -7.24 -14.99
CA PHE A 2 -1.93 -8.04 -13.88
C PHE A 2 -2.57 -9.36 -14.31
N THR A 3 -2.44 -9.76 -15.56
CA THR A 3 -3.10 -10.96 -16.12
C THR A 3 -2.83 -12.22 -15.29
N HIS A 4 -1.63 -12.32 -14.70
CA HIS A 4 -1.21 -13.47 -13.89
C HIS A 4 -0.96 -13.09 -12.42
N TYR A 5 -1.67 -12.08 -11.89
CA TYR A 5 -1.41 -11.50 -10.57
C TYR A 5 -1.68 -12.47 -9.41
N ASN A 6 -2.63 -13.42 -9.55
CA ASN A 6 -3.02 -14.38 -8.52
C ASN A 6 -3.31 -13.72 -7.15
N GLU A 7 -4.01 -12.59 -7.16
CA GLU A 7 -4.42 -11.82 -5.96
C GLU A 7 -3.28 -11.47 -4.98
N GLY A 8 -2.03 -11.45 -5.45
CA GLY A 8 -0.84 -11.17 -4.63
C GLY A 8 -0.28 -12.37 -3.88
N GLN A 9 -0.81 -13.56 -4.12
CA GLN A 9 -0.32 -14.80 -3.51
C GLN A 9 0.90 -15.35 -4.28
N ARG A 10 1.62 -16.28 -3.62
CA ARG A 10 2.76 -16.97 -4.20
C ARG A 10 2.39 -17.66 -5.53
N GLY A 11 3.26 -17.55 -6.52
CA GLY A 11 3.05 -18.06 -7.87
C GLY A 11 2.41 -17.04 -8.81
N GLY A 12 1.91 -15.93 -8.29
CA GLY A 12 1.48 -14.81 -9.10
C GLY A 12 2.63 -14.03 -9.72
N LYS A 13 2.31 -13.24 -10.77
CA LYS A 13 3.28 -12.45 -11.52
C LYS A 13 2.66 -11.15 -12.00
N VAL A 14 3.30 -10.04 -11.68
CA VAL A 14 2.97 -8.72 -12.19
C VAL A 14 4.08 -8.29 -13.13
N ARG A 15 3.75 -7.99 -14.39
CA ARG A 15 4.72 -7.44 -15.33
C ARG A 15 4.64 -5.92 -15.32
N VAL A 16 5.78 -5.27 -15.21
CA VAL A 16 5.93 -3.82 -15.25
C VAL A 16 6.86 -3.44 -16.41
N ARG A 17 6.51 -2.40 -17.15
CA ARG A 17 7.28 -1.88 -18.29
C ARG A 17 7.74 -0.46 -18.02
N ALA A 18 8.93 -0.14 -18.51
CA ALA A 18 9.39 1.23 -18.68
C ALA A 18 8.43 1.99 -19.60
N LYS A 19 8.26 3.28 -19.36
CA LYS A 19 7.51 4.14 -20.29
C LYS A 19 8.48 4.69 -21.33
N ILE A 20 8.39 4.16 -22.54
CA ILE A 20 9.22 4.53 -23.68
C ILE A 20 8.37 5.39 -24.62
N VAL A 21 8.86 6.56 -24.96
CA VAL A 21 8.25 7.50 -25.89
C VAL A 21 9.10 7.58 -27.15
N LYS A 22 8.45 7.57 -28.29
CA LYS A 22 9.09 7.80 -29.58
C LYS A 22 9.17 9.32 -29.81
N GLU A 23 10.38 9.87 -29.74
CA GLU A 23 10.60 11.30 -29.92
C GLU A 23 10.63 11.63 -31.41
N ASP A 24 11.35 10.85 -32.19
CA ASP A 24 11.38 10.92 -33.66
C ASP A 24 11.64 9.52 -34.29
N THR A 25 11.95 9.48 -35.57
CA THR A 25 12.24 8.23 -36.32
C THR A 25 13.56 7.55 -35.95
N LYS A 26 14.42 8.23 -35.18
CA LYS A 26 15.77 7.78 -34.83
C LYS A 26 16.06 7.84 -33.33
N THR A 27 15.13 8.38 -32.55
CA THR A 27 15.34 8.65 -31.13
C THR A 27 14.17 8.12 -30.31
N LEU A 28 14.49 7.30 -29.30
CA LEU A 28 13.58 6.87 -28.26
C LEU A 28 13.97 7.52 -26.93
N LYS A 29 12.99 7.82 -26.11
CA LYS A 29 13.19 8.41 -24.79
C LYS A 29 12.47 7.55 -23.73
N ILE A 30 13.21 7.12 -22.70
CA ILE A 30 12.62 6.48 -21.54
C ILE A 30 12.34 7.58 -20.51
N VAL A 31 11.07 7.73 -20.14
CA VAL A 31 10.59 8.76 -19.20
C VAL A 31 10.21 8.20 -17.83
N GLU A 32 10.01 6.89 -17.73
CA GLU A 32 9.79 6.19 -16.46
C GLU A 32 10.44 4.80 -16.53
N ILE A 33 11.11 4.40 -15.44
CA ILE A 33 11.74 3.08 -15.31
C ILE A 33 10.84 2.12 -14.54
N PRO A 34 10.97 0.79 -14.71
CA PRO A 34 10.20 -0.19 -13.98
C PRO A 34 10.51 -0.13 -12.47
N PHE A 35 9.52 -0.45 -11.65
CA PHE A 35 9.71 -0.57 -10.21
C PHE A 35 10.80 -1.60 -9.88
N GLY A 36 11.72 -1.22 -9.00
CA GLY A 36 12.83 -2.08 -8.56
C GLY A 36 14.10 -1.96 -9.38
N SER A 37 14.11 -1.17 -10.47
CA SER A 37 15.32 -0.85 -11.25
C SER A 37 15.84 0.55 -10.94
N THR A 38 17.11 0.79 -11.31
CA THR A 38 17.74 2.11 -11.32
C THR A 38 18.08 2.49 -12.77
N THR A 39 18.30 3.77 -13.04
CA THR A 39 18.70 4.24 -14.37
C THR A 39 19.98 3.53 -14.84
N SER A 40 20.98 3.45 -13.95
CA SER A 40 22.25 2.78 -14.26
C SER A 40 22.07 1.29 -14.58
N SER A 41 21.29 0.54 -13.76
CA SER A 41 21.08 -0.91 -14.02
C SER A 41 20.32 -1.14 -15.32
N LEU A 42 19.36 -0.28 -15.65
CA LEU A 42 18.60 -0.35 -16.89
C LEU A 42 19.50 -0.08 -18.10
N ILE A 43 20.34 0.96 -18.04
CA ILE A 43 21.30 1.30 -19.11
C ILE A 43 22.29 0.15 -19.31
N ASP A 44 22.84 -0.44 -18.25
CA ASP A 44 23.73 -1.59 -18.31
C ASP A 44 23.07 -2.79 -18.99
N SER A 45 21.78 -3.05 -18.68
CA SER A 45 21.00 -4.11 -19.31
C SER A 45 20.84 -3.87 -20.83
N ILE A 46 20.58 -2.61 -21.22
CA ILE A 46 20.44 -2.20 -22.62
C ILE A 46 21.79 -2.37 -23.36
N ILE A 47 22.89 -1.88 -22.79
CA ILE A 47 24.23 -2.00 -23.37
C ILE A 47 24.60 -3.48 -23.56
N LYS A 48 24.43 -4.32 -22.53
CA LYS A 48 24.69 -5.76 -22.63
C LYS A 48 23.87 -6.44 -23.71
N SER A 49 22.62 -6.02 -23.94
CA SER A 49 21.78 -6.56 -25.00
C SER A 49 22.23 -6.07 -26.40
N ASN A 50 22.72 -4.83 -26.49
CA ASN A 50 23.32 -4.30 -27.72
C ASN A 50 24.62 -5.02 -28.07
N ASP A 51 25.51 -5.25 -27.11
CA ASP A 51 26.77 -5.96 -27.30
C ASP A 51 26.57 -7.42 -27.74
N LYS A 52 25.48 -8.04 -27.24
CA LYS A 52 25.06 -9.38 -27.70
C LYS A 52 24.36 -9.35 -29.07
N GLY A 53 24.17 -8.18 -29.68
CA GLY A 53 23.53 -8.01 -30.97
C GLY A 53 22.02 -8.26 -30.99
N LYS A 54 21.37 -8.34 -29.83
CA LYS A 54 19.90 -8.54 -29.72
C LYS A 54 19.11 -7.28 -30.07
N ILE A 55 19.70 -6.12 -29.85
CA ILE A 55 19.20 -4.80 -30.23
C ILE A 55 20.29 -4.04 -30.99
N LYS A 56 19.89 -3.04 -31.79
CA LYS A 56 20.86 -2.19 -32.52
C LYS A 56 20.64 -0.73 -32.16
N ILE A 57 21.40 -0.24 -31.19
CA ILE A 57 21.43 1.17 -30.82
C ILE A 57 22.76 1.79 -31.20
N LYS A 58 22.75 3.08 -31.50
CA LYS A 58 23.96 3.84 -31.82
C LYS A 58 24.59 4.45 -30.59
N LYS A 59 23.76 5.03 -29.71
CA LYS A 59 24.18 5.76 -28.51
C LYS A 59 23.07 5.70 -27.45
N ILE A 60 23.47 5.71 -26.18
CA ILE A 60 22.59 5.91 -25.05
C ILE A 60 23.12 7.04 -24.16
N GLU A 61 22.28 7.93 -23.70
CA GLU A 61 22.61 9.07 -22.87
C GLU A 61 21.66 9.16 -21.68
N ASP A 62 22.20 9.34 -20.48
CA ASP A 62 21.42 9.55 -19.26
C ASP A 62 21.39 11.04 -18.93
N ASN A 63 20.24 11.66 -19.13
CA ASN A 63 19.98 13.05 -18.81
C ASN A 63 19.06 13.18 -17.56
N THR A 64 18.94 12.09 -16.80
CA THR A 64 18.09 12.05 -15.61
C THR A 64 18.51 13.07 -14.58
N ALA A 65 17.56 13.91 -14.17
CA ALA A 65 17.70 14.86 -13.08
C ALA A 65 16.57 14.65 -12.03
N ALA A 66 15.63 15.56 -11.93
CA ALA A 66 14.44 15.37 -11.10
C ALA A 66 13.48 14.33 -11.69
N ASN A 67 13.45 14.21 -13.01
CA ASN A 67 12.67 13.21 -13.74
C ASN A 67 13.60 12.32 -14.53
N VAL A 68 13.16 11.08 -14.78
CA VAL A 68 13.91 10.13 -15.61
C VAL A 68 13.92 10.62 -17.05
N GLU A 69 15.10 10.66 -17.64
CA GLU A 69 15.31 11.01 -19.03
C GLU A 69 16.52 10.24 -19.61
N ILE A 70 16.26 9.09 -20.23
CA ILE A 70 17.26 8.30 -20.92
C ILE A 70 16.98 8.35 -22.41
N ILE A 71 17.92 8.88 -23.16
CA ILE A 71 17.81 9.04 -24.62
C ILE A 71 18.56 7.90 -25.33
N ILE A 72 17.88 7.23 -26.23
CA ILE A 72 18.42 6.12 -27.04
C ILE A 72 18.39 6.53 -28.49
N SER A 73 19.58 6.72 -29.10
CA SER A 73 19.75 6.97 -30.52
C SER A 73 19.81 5.65 -31.27
N LEU A 74 18.96 5.45 -32.27
CA LEU A 74 18.88 4.24 -33.06
C LEU A 74 19.93 4.23 -34.20
N ALA A 75 20.34 3.05 -34.60
CA ALA A 75 21.18 2.88 -35.81
C ALA A 75 20.35 3.18 -37.07
N PRO A 76 20.98 3.64 -38.18
CA PRO A 76 20.28 3.87 -39.44
C PRO A 76 19.52 2.62 -39.93
N GLY A 77 18.31 2.79 -40.44
CA GLY A 77 17.49 1.71 -40.99
C GLY A 77 16.75 0.84 -39.95
N VAL A 78 16.90 1.12 -38.64
CA VAL A 78 16.23 0.38 -37.58
C VAL A 78 14.85 1.01 -37.28
N SER A 79 13.81 0.19 -37.20
CA SER A 79 12.45 0.63 -36.85
C SER A 79 12.36 0.93 -35.36
N PRO A 80 11.87 2.14 -34.96
CA PRO A 80 11.64 2.47 -33.55
C PRO A 80 10.69 1.51 -32.85
N ASP A 81 9.60 1.12 -33.50
CA ASP A 81 8.58 0.27 -32.91
C ASP A 81 9.12 -1.14 -32.63
N LYS A 82 9.85 -1.74 -33.59
CA LYS A 82 10.53 -3.02 -33.37
C LYS A 82 11.62 -2.92 -32.27
N THR A 83 12.29 -1.78 -32.16
CA THR A 83 13.29 -1.59 -31.09
C THR A 83 12.62 -1.48 -29.73
N ILE A 84 11.46 -0.83 -29.60
CA ILE A 84 10.69 -0.78 -28.35
C ILE A 84 10.32 -2.20 -27.91
N ASP A 85 9.82 -3.03 -28.84
CA ASP A 85 9.51 -4.42 -28.56
C ASP A 85 10.76 -5.22 -28.15
N ALA A 86 11.87 -4.99 -28.83
CA ALA A 86 13.15 -5.63 -28.50
C ALA A 86 13.68 -5.20 -27.12
N LEU A 87 13.52 -3.92 -26.76
CA LEU A 87 13.87 -3.43 -25.43
C LEU A 87 13.04 -4.14 -24.35
N TYR A 88 11.74 -4.32 -24.54
CA TYR A 88 10.91 -5.08 -23.61
C TYR A 88 11.25 -6.57 -23.57
N ALA A 89 11.61 -7.17 -24.70
CA ALA A 89 11.91 -8.61 -24.77
C ALA A 89 13.28 -9.00 -24.21
N PHE A 90 14.31 -8.13 -24.32
CA PHE A 90 15.70 -8.48 -24.07
C PHE A 90 16.41 -7.66 -23.01
N THR A 91 15.73 -6.68 -22.40
CA THR A 91 16.31 -5.81 -21.37
C THR A 91 15.39 -5.68 -20.15
N ASP A 92 15.90 -5.04 -19.12
CA ASP A 92 15.14 -4.75 -17.91
C ASP A 92 14.06 -3.64 -18.12
N CYS A 93 13.80 -3.24 -19.37
CA CYS A 93 12.66 -2.39 -19.71
C CYS A 93 11.31 -3.08 -19.44
N GLU A 94 11.25 -4.39 -19.40
CA GLU A 94 10.15 -5.17 -18.84
C GLU A 94 10.69 -6.04 -17.70
N MET A 95 10.07 -5.93 -16.53
CA MET A 95 10.41 -6.72 -15.36
C MET A 95 9.20 -7.45 -14.83
N SER A 96 9.44 -8.57 -14.17
CA SER A 96 8.41 -9.34 -13.48
C SER A 96 8.59 -9.24 -11.99
N ILE A 97 7.52 -8.85 -11.29
CA ILE A 97 7.43 -8.86 -9.84
C ILE A 97 6.61 -10.07 -9.44
N SER A 98 7.17 -10.94 -8.61
CA SER A 98 6.46 -12.09 -8.04
C SER A 98 5.98 -11.72 -6.65
N PRO A 99 4.69 -11.37 -6.46
CA PRO A 99 4.17 -11.03 -5.15
C PRO A 99 4.14 -12.28 -4.27
N ASN A 100 4.38 -12.08 -2.98
CA ASN A 100 4.25 -13.11 -1.96
C ASN A 100 3.81 -12.43 -0.66
N THR A 101 2.52 -12.20 -0.54
CA THR A 101 1.97 -11.45 0.58
C THR A 101 1.93 -12.32 1.81
N SER A 102 2.81 -12.04 2.77
CA SER A 102 2.83 -12.69 4.07
C SER A 102 2.65 -11.65 5.18
N VAL A 103 1.83 -11.99 6.15
CA VAL A 103 1.48 -11.12 7.29
C VAL A 103 1.55 -11.92 8.59
N ILE A 104 1.60 -11.21 9.71
CA ILE A 104 1.49 -11.81 11.05
C ILE A 104 0.09 -11.50 11.57
N ILE A 105 -0.68 -12.56 11.88
CA ILE A 105 -1.98 -12.45 12.51
C ILE A 105 -1.90 -13.08 13.91
N GLY A 106 -2.09 -12.25 14.92
CA GLY A 106 -1.75 -12.65 16.28
C GLY A 106 -0.25 -12.92 16.40
N GLU A 107 0.13 -14.18 16.69
CA GLU A 107 1.53 -14.59 16.85
C GLU A 107 2.00 -15.52 15.72
N LYS A 108 1.20 -15.71 14.67
CA LYS A 108 1.48 -16.70 13.60
C LYS A 108 1.59 -16.02 12.24
N PRO A 109 2.55 -16.45 11.40
CA PRO A 109 2.61 -16.03 10.01
C PRO A 109 1.44 -16.61 9.22
N ALA A 110 0.85 -15.79 8.35
CA ALA A 110 -0.21 -16.19 7.43
C ALA A 110 0.10 -15.68 6.02
N PHE A 111 -0.19 -16.51 5.03
CA PHE A 111 -0.08 -16.15 3.60
C PHE A 111 -1.49 -15.90 3.08
N MET A 112 -1.74 -14.70 2.59
CA MET A 112 -3.09 -14.25 2.26
C MET A 112 -3.08 -13.42 0.98
N SER A 113 -4.23 -13.35 0.33
CA SER A 113 -4.42 -12.39 -0.76
C SER A 113 -4.48 -10.96 -0.22
N VAL A 114 -4.17 -9.99 -1.09
CA VAL A 114 -4.29 -8.55 -0.75
C VAL A 114 -5.73 -8.21 -0.35
N ASN A 115 -6.72 -8.82 -1.01
CA ASN A 115 -8.13 -8.60 -0.70
C ASN A 115 -8.50 -9.08 0.71
N GLU A 116 -7.98 -10.24 1.15
CA GLU A 116 -8.20 -10.75 2.51
C GLU A 116 -7.57 -9.84 3.55
N ILE A 117 -6.34 -9.35 3.31
CA ILE A 117 -5.66 -8.42 4.21
C ILE A 117 -6.46 -7.12 4.34
N LEU A 118 -6.96 -6.56 3.22
CA LEU A 118 -7.79 -5.35 3.25
C LEU A 118 -9.08 -5.56 4.05
N LYS A 119 -9.73 -6.72 3.91
CA LYS A 119 -10.92 -7.06 4.70
C LYS A 119 -10.60 -7.14 6.19
N ILE A 120 -9.53 -7.85 6.56
CA ILE A 120 -9.11 -7.98 7.97
C ILE A 120 -8.79 -6.61 8.56
N ASN A 121 -7.99 -5.79 7.87
CA ASN A 121 -7.64 -4.45 8.33
C ASN A 121 -8.88 -3.55 8.49
N THR A 122 -9.83 -3.63 7.55
CA THR A 122 -11.09 -2.88 7.65
C THR A 122 -11.90 -3.32 8.86
N HIS A 123 -12.08 -4.62 9.09
CA HIS A 123 -12.78 -5.13 10.27
C HIS A 123 -12.09 -4.73 11.57
N GLN A 124 -10.76 -4.81 11.61
CA GLN A 124 -9.99 -4.39 12.78
C GLN A 124 -10.16 -2.89 13.07
N THR A 125 -10.13 -2.05 12.03
CA THR A 125 -10.37 -0.60 12.17
C THR A 125 -11.77 -0.33 12.72
N VAL A 126 -12.81 -0.99 12.21
CA VAL A 126 -14.19 -0.85 12.73
C VAL A 126 -14.26 -1.25 14.21
N ASN A 127 -13.60 -2.36 14.59
CA ASN A 127 -13.56 -2.78 16.00
C ASN A 127 -12.83 -1.79 16.90
N LEU A 128 -11.72 -1.21 16.43
CA LEU A 128 -10.99 -0.18 17.19
C LEU A 128 -11.82 1.10 17.36
N LEU A 129 -12.47 1.56 16.30
CA LEU A 129 -13.38 2.72 16.38
C LEU A 129 -14.54 2.46 17.34
N LYS A 130 -15.08 1.24 17.37
CA LYS A 130 -16.09 0.85 18.35
C LYS A 130 -15.56 0.95 19.78
N GLN A 131 -14.39 0.38 20.05
CA GLN A 131 -13.76 0.42 21.37
C GLN A 131 -13.47 1.85 21.82
N GLU A 132 -12.98 2.70 20.92
CA GLU A 132 -12.76 4.12 21.18
C GLU A 132 -14.05 4.83 21.61
N LEU A 133 -15.14 4.58 20.88
CA LEU A 133 -16.47 5.13 21.23
C LEU A 133 -16.98 4.59 22.57
N GLU A 134 -16.78 3.30 22.87
CA GLU A 134 -17.17 2.70 24.15
C GLU A 134 -16.38 3.30 25.32
N ILE A 135 -15.07 3.51 25.15
CA ILE A 135 -14.23 4.19 26.15
C ILE A 135 -14.71 5.63 26.35
N ARG A 136 -14.93 6.37 25.26
CA ARG A 136 -15.40 7.76 25.35
C ARG A 136 -16.77 7.86 26.02
N GLN A 137 -17.66 6.91 25.72
CA GLN A 137 -18.97 6.84 26.40
C GLN A 137 -18.82 6.61 27.89
N ALA A 138 -17.91 5.73 28.32
CA ALA A 138 -17.65 5.47 29.73
C ALA A 138 -17.08 6.72 30.43
N GLU A 139 -16.11 7.40 29.83
CA GLU A 139 -15.53 8.65 30.33
C GLU A 139 -16.60 9.73 30.48
N LEU A 140 -17.39 9.98 29.44
CA LEU A 140 -18.48 10.98 29.48
C LEU A 140 -19.54 10.65 30.52
N ASN A 141 -19.84 9.36 30.75
CA ASN A 141 -20.78 8.96 31.80
C ASN A 141 -20.22 9.26 33.20
N GLU A 142 -18.93 9.02 33.44
CA GLU A 142 -18.26 9.36 34.68
C GLU A 142 -18.17 10.88 34.90
N GLU A 143 -17.81 11.63 33.85
CA GLU A 143 -17.80 13.09 33.90
C GLU A 143 -19.18 13.67 34.23
N TRP A 144 -20.21 13.18 33.56
CA TRP A 144 -21.60 13.59 33.79
C TRP A 144 -22.05 13.24 35.20
N HIS A 145 -21.74 12.03 35.68
CA HIS A 145 -22.06 11.57 37.01
C HIS A 145 -21.45 12.46 38.07
N PHE A 146 -20.13 12.72 37.99
CA PHE A 146 -19.43 13.55 38.96
C PHE A 146 -19.87 15.01 38.90
N ALA A 147 -20.07 15.59 37.72
CA ALA A 147 -20.58 16.95 37.56
C ALA A 147 -21.97 17.11 38.15
N SER A 148 -22.84 16.10 37.97
CA SER A 148 -24.17 16.08 38.58
C SER A 148 -24.12 16.00 40.10
N LEU A 149 -23.22 15.18 40.65
CA LEU A 149 -23.01 15.09 42.11
C LEU A 149 -22.44 16.39 42.69
N GLU A 150 -21.45 16.99 42.04
CA GLU A 150 -20.86 18.27 42.42
C GLU A 150 -21.91 19.37 42.48
N LYS A 151 -22.78 19.47 41.44
CA LYS A 151 -23.89 20.41 41.38
C LYS A 151 -24.80 20.21 42.58
N ILE A 152 -25.29 18.99 42.85
CA ILE A 152 -26.17 18.68 43.96
C ILE A 152 -25.50 19.01 45.30
N PHE A 153 -24.23 18.64 45.49
CA PHE A 153 -23.47 18.84 46.69
C PHE A 153 -23.33 20.33 47.05
N ILE A 154 -23.08 21.18 46.06
CA ILE A 154 -22.91 22.62 46.24
C ILE A 154 -24.29 23.30 46.41
N GLU A 155 -25.25 23.06 45.53
CA GLU A 155 -26.58 23.71 45.58
C GLU A 155 -27.38 23.36 46.84
N LYS A 156 -27.26 22.13 47.29
CA LYS A 156 -27.91 21.68 48.55
C LYS A 156 -27.08 22.00 49.79
N LYS A 157 -25.93 22.69 49.62
CA LYS A 157 -25.04 23.11 50.72
C LYS A 157 -24.66 21.95 51.65
N ILE A 158 -24.48 20.75 51.12
CA ILE A 158 -24.17 19.54 51.90
C ILE A 158 -22.88 19.72 52.70
N TYR A 159 -21.92 20.40 52.14
CA TYR A 159 -20.61 20.70 52.77
C TYR A 159 -20.75 21.48 54.11
N VAL A 160 -21.84 22.22 54.31
CA VAL A 160 -22.06 22.98 55.56
C VAL A 160 -22.34 22.05 56.73
N GLN A 161 -22.80 20.85 56.51
CA GLN A 161 -23.13 19.87 57.53
C GLN A 161 -21.92 19.12 58.12
N PHE A 162 -20.71 19.48 57.73
CA PHE A 162 -19.46 18.84 58.19
C PHE A 162 -18.93 19.43 59.50
N ASP A 163 -19.51 20.53 59.98
CA ASP A 163 -19.04 21.15 61.22
C ASP A 163 -19.11 20.17 62.39
N LYS A 164 -17.94 20.07 63.12
CA LYS A 164 -17.75 19.18 64.28
C LYS A 164 -17.93 17.68 64.01
N LYS A 165 -17.82 17.20 62.79
CA LYS A 165 -17.88 15.77 62.41
C LYS A 165 -16.50 15.21 62.11
N THR A 166 -16.34 13.93 62.38
CA THR A 166 -15.20 13.17 61.88
C THR A 166 -15.30 12.96 60.38
N TYR A 167 -14.22 12.55 59.74
CA TYR A 167 -14.19 12.29 58.30
C TYR A 167 -15.18 11.18 57.90
N GLU A 168 -15.24 10.11 58.69
CA GLU A 168 -16.15 8.98 58.48
C GLU A 168 -17.60 9.40 58.63
N GLU A 169 -17.92 10.16 59.69
CA GLU A 169 -19.29 10.72 59.91
C GLU A 169 -19.71 11.66 58.78
N ALA A 170 -18.77 12.43 58.22
CA ALA A 170 -19.04 13.30 57.08
C ALA A 170 -19.38 12.51 55.82
N ILE A 171 -18.74 11.35 55.57
CA ILE A 171 -19.06 10.44 54.46
C ILE A 171 -20.49 9.91 54.63
N GLU A 172 -20.85 9.39 55.80
CA GLU A 172 -22.18 8.84 56.07
C GLU A 172 -23.28 9.91 55.89
N VAL A 173 -23.06 11.09 56.42
CA VAL A 173 -23.99 12.23 56.32
C VAL A 173 -24.15 12.64 54.85
N THR A 174 -23.07 12.67 54.11
CA THR A 174 -23.10 13.00 52.64
C THR A 174 -23.97 12.00 51.89
N HIS A 175 -23.75 10.69 52.10
CA HIS A 175 -24.61 9.66 51.50
C HIS A 175 -26.08 9.83 51.85
N LYS A 176 -26.37 10.10 53.14
CA LYS A 176 -27.74 10.31 53.61
C LYS A 176 -28.40 11.51 52.95
N LEU A 177 -27.70 12.64 52.85
CA LEU A 177 -28.22 13.87 52.24
C LEU A 177 -28.29 13.79 50.69
N LEU A 178 -27.41 13.05 50.04
CA LEU A 178 -27.50 12.81 48.62
C LEU A 178 -28.66 11.89 48.22
N LYS A 179 -29.02 10.92 49.08
CA LYS A 179 -30.02 9.86 48.81
C LYS A 179 -31.32 10.34 48.14
N PRO A 180 -31.98 11.46 48.53
CA PRO A 180 -33.20 11.91 47.86
C PRO A 180 -32.97 12.50 46.48
N HIS A 181 -31.74 12.90 46.12
CA HIS A 181 -31.38 13.61 44.90
C HIS A 181 -30.76 12.73 43.83
N ILE A 182 -30.27 11.52 44.17
CA ILE A 182 -29.52 10.62 43.29
C ILE A 182 -30.38 9.76 42.36
N LYS A 183 -31.72 9.84 42.43
CA LYS A 183 -32.63 9.02 41.60
C LYS A 183 -32.44 9.19 40.10
N LYS A 184 -31.88 10.31 39.66
CA LYS A 184 -31.62 10.62 38.23
C LYS A 184 -30.22 10.24 37.78
N LEU A 185 -29.35 9.80 38.69
CA LEU A 185 -27.97 9.42 38.34
C LEU A 185 -27.94 8.07 37.63
N LYS A 186 -26.97 7.91 36.75
CA LYS A 186 -26.81 6.70 35.90
C LYS A 186 -26.24 5.49 36.65
N ARG A 187 -25.50 5.73 37.75
CA ARG A 187 -24.99 4.68 38.65
C ARG A 187 -25.12 5.07 40.12
N LYS A 188 -24.88 4.10 40.98
CA LYS A 188 -24.89 4.33 42.44
C LYS A 188 -23.69 5.20 42.85
N VAL A 189 -23.87 6.04 43.84
CA VAL A 189 -22.82 6.84 44.46
C VAL A 189 -21.97 5.95 45.35
N THR A 190 -20.69 6.03 45.18
CA THR A 190 -19.70 5.26 45.95
C THR A 190 -19.01 6.16 47.00
N ASP A 191 -18.32 5.54 47.97
CA ASP A 191 -17.54 6.29 48.97
C ASP A 191 -16.42 7.10 48.31
N ASP A 192 -15.84 6.62 47.19
CA ASP A 192 -14.85 7.34 46.42
C ASP A 192 -15.42 8.60 45.76
N ASP A 193 -16.67 8.57 45.30
CA ASP A 193 -17.34 9.76 44.77
C ASP A 193 -17.49 10.80 45.89
N VAL A 194 -17.91 10.34 47.08
CA VAL A 194 -18.07 11.22 48.25
C VAL A 194 -16.73 11.82 48.71
N LYS A 195 -15.67 11.00 48.75
CA LYS A 195 -14.31 11.51 49.06
C LYS A 195 -13.88 12.59 48.08
N LYS A 196 -14.06 12.37 46.77
CA LYS A 196 -13.78 13.37 45.73
C LYS A 196 -14.59 14.66 45.91
N LEU A 197 -15.88 14.56 46.35
CA LEU A 197 -16.68 15.74 46.67
C LEU A 197 -16.14 16.51 47.86
N MET A 198 -15.64 15.81 48.87
CA MET A 198 -15.07 16.44 50.08
C MET A 198 -13.72 17.10 49.82
N GLU A 199 -13.00 16.67 48.78
CA GLU A 199 -11.74 17.28 48.32
C GLU A 199 -11.94 18.53 47.44
N LEU A 200 -13.18 18.94 47.18
CA LEU A 200 -13.48 20.15 46.41
C LEU A 200 -12.95 21.39 47.11
N ARG A 201 -12.16 22.18 46.38
CA ARG A 201 -11.59 23.44 46.93
C ARG A 201 -12.69 24.46 47.19
N MET A 202 -12.62 25.16 48.31
CA MET A 202 -13.57 26.23 48.67
C MET A 202 -13.76 27.27 47.57
N ARG A 203 -12.70 27.60 46.83
CA ARG A 203 -12.77 28.50 45.67
C ARG A 203 -13.73 27.99 44.57
N ARG A 204 -13.86 26.65 44.40
CA ARG A 204 -14.77 26.05 43.42
C ARG A 204 -16.22 26.15 43.95
N ILE A 205 -16.42 25.94 45.22
CA ILE A 205 -17.70 26.07 45.89
C ILE A 205 -18.22 27.52 45.85
N THR A 206 -17.38 28.50 46.20
CA THR A 206 -17.77 29.93 46.24
C THR A 206 -17.95 30.56 44.88
N LYS A 207 -17.33 30.01 43.82
CA LYS A 207 -17.47 30.47 42.45
C LYS A 207 -18.42 29.60 41.62
N HIS A 208 -19.20 28.74 42.29
CA HIS A 208 -20.18 27.91 41.60
C HIS A 208 -21.23 28.79 40.93
N ASP A 209 -21.39 28.58 39.64
CA ASP A 209 -22.37 29.20 38.78
C ASP A 209 -23.29 28.09 38.27
N ALA A 210 -24.53 28.10 38.78
CA ALA A 210 -25.49 27.05 38.46
C ALA A 210 -25.82 26.97 36.97
N ASP A 211 -25.89 28.14 36.30
CA ASP A 211 -26.19 28.18 34.85
C ASP A 211 -25.06 27.54 34.04
N LYS A 212 -23.81 27.82 34.38
CA LYS A 212 -22.66 27.17 33.73
C LYS A 212 -22.55 25.68 33.99
N ALA A 213 -22.92 25.25 35.23
CA ALA A 213 -22.98 23.81 35.53
C ALA A 213 -24.08 23.11 34.71
N ASP A 214 -25.22 23.76 34.50
CA ASP A 214 -26.29 23.24 33.64
C ASP A 214 -25.91 23.22 32.16
N GLU A 215 -25.24 24.25 31.67
CA GLU A 215 -24.71 24.28 30.32
C GLU A 215 -23.71 23.13 30.08
N PHE A 216 -22.79 22.94 31.03
CA PHE A 216 -21.80 21.86 30.94
C PHE A 216 -22.45 20.46 30.93
N LEU A 217 -23.44 20.24 31.82
CA LEU A 217 -24.20 18.98 31.81
C LEU A 217 -24.95 18.75 30.49
N LYS A 218 -25.51 19.80 29.89
CA LYS A 218 -26.15 19.71 28.57
C LYS A 218 -25.18 19.40 27.45
N GLU A 219 -23.95 19.94 27.49
CA GLU A 219 -22.91 19.60 26.55
C GLU A 219 -22.52 18.13 26.65
N LEU A 220 -22.28 17.62 27.87
CA LEU A 220 -21.98 16.21 28.10
C LEU A 220 -23.11 15.30 27.61
N GLU A 221 -24.38 15.67 27.83
CA GLU A 221 -25.52 14.92 27.32
C GLU A 221 -25.60 14.93 25.80
N LYS A 222 -25.26 16.05 25.16
CA LYS A 222 -25.18 16.16 23.70
C LYS A 222 -24.09 15.25 23.13
N GLU A 223 -22.91 15.26 23.74
CA GLU A 223 -21.80 14.37 23.32
C GLU A 223 -22.17 12.89 23.55
N LEU A 224 -22.76 12.55 24.70
CA LEU A 224 -23.24 11.18 24.97
C LEU A 224 -24.24 10.69 23.92
N LYS A 225 -25.18 11.56 23.50
CA LYS A 225 -26.12 11.23 22.42
C LYS A 225 -25.42 11.02 21.10
N ALA A 226 -24.41 11.84 20.77
CA ALA A 226 -23.63 11.70 19.54
C ALA A 226 -22.82 10.39 19.54
N VAL A 227 -22.15 10.06 20.64
CA VAL A 227 -21.41 8.80 20.80
C VAL A 227 -22.34 7.59 20.70
N ALA A 228 -23.51 7.64 21.37
CA ALA A 228 -24.50 6.56 21.29
C ALA A 228 -25.06 6.39 19.87
N HIS A 229 -25.27 7.50 19.14
CA HIS A 229 -25.67 7.47 17.73
C HIS A 229 -24.59 6.81 16.86
N ASN A 230 -23.31 7.18 17.03
CA ASN A 230 -22.21 6.61 16.29
C ASN A 230 -22.02 5.11 16.58
N LEU A 231 -22.21 4.68 17.84
CA LEU A 231 -22.19 3.27 18.21
C LEU A 231 -23.33 2.47 17.56
N ALA A 232 -24.52 3.07 17.46
CA ALA A 232 -25.66 2.45 16.80
C ALA A 232 -25.51 2.39 15.26
N ASN A 233 -24.72 3.32 14.67
CA ASN A 233 -24.49 3.45 13.23
C ASN A 233 -22.99 3.32 12.91
N LEU A 234 -22.36 2.27 13.43
CA LEU A 234 -20.91 2.09 13.40
C LEU A 234 -20.33 2.01 11.98
N VAL A 235 -21.07 1.44 11.03
CA VAL A 235 -20.66 1.35 9.62
C VAL A 235 -20.55 2.75 9.01
N ASP A 236 -21.57 3.57 9.17
CA ASP A 236 -21.58 4.94 8.64
C ASP A 236 -20.48 5.78 9.29
N TYR A 237 -20.29 5.65 10.60
CA TYR A 237 -19.20 6.30 11.33
C TYR A 237 -17.83 5.89 10.78
N SER A 238 -17.64 4.60 10.49
CA SER A 238 -16.39 4.10 9.90
C SER A 238 -16.16 4.62 8.47
N ILE A 239 -17.22 4.75 7.67
CA ILE A 239 -17.15 5.34 6.33
C ILE A 239 -16.73 6.82 6.41
N GLU A 240 -17.31 7.59 7.33
CA GLU A 240 -16.92 8.99 7.52
C GLU A 240 -15.46 9.12 8.01
N TYR A 241 -15.00 8.22 8.89
CA TYR A 241 -13.61 8.14 9.29
C TYR A 241 -12.68 7.97 8.08
N TYR A 242 -12.96 7.02 7.18
CA TYR A 242 -12.15 6.82 5.98
C TYR A 242 -12.22 7.98 4.98
N LYS A 243 -13.38 8.64 4.87
CA LYS A 243 -13.51 9.88 4.06
C LYS A 243 -12.62 10.99 4.60
N ASP A 244 -12.59 11.17 5.92
CA ASP A 244 -11.74 12.16 6.58
C ASP A 244 -10.25 11.84 6.42
N VAL A 245 -9.85 10.56 6.59
CA VAL A 245 -8.48 10.10 6.30
C VAL A 245 -8.08 10.41 4.86
N LYS A 246 -8.97 10.12 3.90
CA LYS A 246 -8.73 10.43 2.49
C LYS A 246 -8.58 11.93 2.26
N LYS A 247 -9.41 12.76 2.89
CA LYS A 247 -9.34 14.22 2.77
C LYS A 247 -8.04 14.79 3.34
N ARG A 248 -7.58 14.30 4.49
CA ARG A 248 -6.38 14.81 5.18
C ARG A 248 -5.07 14.33 4.57
N PHE A 249 -5.05 13.09 4.04
CA PHE A 249 -3.81 12.40 3.66
C PHE A 249 -3.81 11.87 2.23
N GLY A 250 -4.89 12.05 1.47
CA GLY A 250 -5.04 11.48 0.13
C GLY A 250 -4.38 12.27 -0.98
N GLU A 251 -4.11 13.57 -0.77
CA GLU A 251 -3.46 14.42 -1.75
C GLU A 251 -2.06 13.89 -2.12
N GLY A 252 -1.78 13.77 -3.41
CA GLY A 252 -0.52 13.23 -3.93
C GLY A 252 -0.37 11.71 -3.75
N LYS A 253 -1.41 10.99 -3.32
CA LYS A 253 -1.44 9.53 -3.16
C LYS A 253 -2.28 8.83 -4.23
N GLU A 254 -2.68 9.54 -5.25
CA GLU A 254 -3.43 8.98 -6.37
C GLU A 254 -2.59 7.94 -7.12
N ARG A 255 -3.27 6.98 -7.73
CA ARG A 255 -2.60 5.98 -8.56
C ARG A 255 -2.00 6.65 -9.79
N LYS A 256 -0.68 6.55 -9.95
CA LYS A 256 0.06 6.99 -11.14
C LYS A 256 0.28 5.85 -12.14
N THR A 257 0.26 4.61 -11.69
CA THR A 257 0.48 3.43 -12.53
C THR A 257 -0.72 3.14 -13.41
N GLU A 258 -0.51 3.05 -14.72
CA GLU A 258 -1.52 2.60 -15.68
C GLU A 258 -1.59 1.06 -15.69
N ILE A 259 -2.81 0.52 -15.56
CA ILE A 259 -3.03 -0.93 -15.65
C ILE A 259 -3.37 -1.26 -17.11
N LYS A 260 -2.49 -2.03 -17.77
CA LYS A 260 -2.65 -2.47 -19.17
C LYS A 260 -2.38 -3.96 -19.27
N VAL A 261 -3.01 -4.60 -20.24
CA VAL A 261 -2.63 -5.94 -20.69
C VAL A 261 -1.49 -5.77 -21.70
N PHE A 262 -0.41 -6.50 -21.52
CA PHE A 262 0.73 -6.42 -22.43
C PHE A 262 0.59 -7.46 -23.52
N ASP A 263 0.78 -7.04 -24.77
CA ASP A 263 0.89 -7.96 -25.89
C ASP A 263 2.09 -8.91 -25.69
N THR A 264 1.91 -10.15 -26.13
CA THR A 264 2.98 -11.14 -26.09
C THR A 264 3.97 -10.81 -27.19
N ILE A 265 5.15 -10.31 -26.82
CA ILE A 265 6.23 -10.05 -27.75
C ILE A 265 6.95 -11.37 -28.03
N SER A 266 6.89 -11.83 -29.27
CA SER A 266 7.68 -12.99 -29.70
C SER A 266 9.13 -12.58 -29.91
N ALA A 267 10.03 -13.07 -29.06
CA ALA A 267 11.46 -12.80 -29.18
C ALA A 267 12.00 -13.17 -30.57
N LYS A 268 11.49 -14.22 -31.20
CA LYS A 268 11.86 -14.63 -32.57
C LYS A 268 11.51 -13.62 -33.68
N GLN A 269 10.47 -12.79 -33.46
CA GLN A 269 10.05 -11.79 -34.46
C GLN A 269 10.78 -10.46 -34.31
N VAL A 270 11.41 -10.20 -33.17
CA VAL A 270 11.99 -8.91 -32.80
C VAL A 270 13.52 -8.95 -32.87
N ILE A 271 14.10 -10.14 -32.77
CA ILE A 271 15.56 -10.30 -32.82
C ILE A 271 16.09 -9.97 -34.18
N VAL A 272 17.22 -9.32 -34.19
CA VAL A 272 17.98 -9.04 -35.45
C VAL A 272 18.92 -10.20 -35.70
N ALA A 273 18.82 -10.80 -36.87
CA ALA A 273 19.84 -11.76 -37.33
C ALA A 273 21.21 -11.05 -37.35
N ASN A 274 22.12 -11.51 -36.51
CA ASN A 274 23.39 -10.87 -36.27
C ASN A 274 24.60 -11.74 -36.52
N ARG A 275 24.35 -13.00 -36.93
CA ARG A 275 25.39 -13.98 -37.21
C ARG A 275 25.16 -14.60 -38.56
N LYS A 276 26.27 -14.99 -39.23
CA LYS A 276 26.21 -15.73 -40.47
C LYS A 276 26.25 -17.22 -40.18
N LEU A 277 25.34 -17.97 -40.77
CA LEU A 277 25.26 -19.42 -40.65
C LEU A 277 26.15 -20.08 -41.69
N TYR A 278 26.98 -20.97 -41.24
CA TYR A 278 27.85 -21.77 -42.07
C TYR A 278 27.51 -23.24 -41.90
N VAL A 279 27.68 -24.02 -42.98
CA VAL A 279 27.52 -25.48 -42.97
C VAL A 279 28.75 -26.13 -43.62
N ASP A 280 29.26 -27.17 -42.99
CA ASP A 280 30.25 -28.07 -43.53
C ASP A 280 29.57 -29.43 -43.80
N PHE A 281 29.23 -29.69 -45.04
CA PHE A 281 28.61 -30.95 -45.47
C PHE A 281 29.55 -32.15 -45.47
N GLU A 282 30.86 -31.91 -45.47
CA GLU A 282 31.86 -32.99 -45.44
C GLU A 282 32.07 -33.52 -44.04
N GLU A 283 32.28 -32.60 -43.09
CA GLU A 283 32.49 -32.92 -41.68
C GLU A 283 31.17 -33.03 -40.88
N GLY A 284 30.05 -32.59 -41.45
CA GLY A 284 28.74 -32.66 -40.81
C GLY A 284 28.50 -31.61 -39.71
N PHE A 285 29.14 -30.46 -39.81
CA PHE A 285 28.97 -29.36 -38.84
C PHE A 285 28.08 -28.25 -39.36
N VAL A 286 27.33 -27.60 -38.45
CA VAL A 286 26.55 -26.41 -38.73
C VAL A 286 26.66 -25.43 -37.55
N GLY A 287 27.01 -24.16 -37.82
CA GLY A 287 27.16 -23.14 -36.79
C GLY A 287 27.70 -21.82 -37.34
N TRP A 288 27.88 -20.82 -36.45
CA TRP A 288 28.39 -19.49 -36.86
C TRP A 288 29.92 -19.35 -36.78
N GLY A 289 30.63 -20.32 -36.21
CA GLY A 289 32.07 -20.27 -35.97
C GLY A 289 32.90 -21.00 -37.00
N LEU A 290 32.32 -21.58 -38.06
CA LEU A 290 33.03 -22.36 -39.05
C LEU A 290 33.85 -21.46 -40.00
N LYS A 291 35.18 -21.51 -39.91
CA LYS A 291 36.10 -20.72 -40.73
C LYS A 291 36.34 -21.38 -42.08
N GLY A 292 36.52 -20.57 -43.14
CA GLY A 292 36.92 -21.05 -44.47
C GLY A 292 35.76 -21.63 -45.29
N LYS A 293 34.52 -21.46 -44.91
CA LYS A 293 33.32 -21.81 -45.65
C LYS A 293 32.52 -20.53 -46.01
N ASP A 294 31.75 -20.59 -47.07
CA ASP A 294 30.82 -19.51 -47.41
C ASP A 294 29.58 -19.55 -46.52
N PRO A 295 29.05 -18.39 -46.10
CA PRO A 295 27.85 -18.34 -45.32
C PRO A 295 26.64 -18.73 -46.20
N ILE A 296 25.76 -19.55 -45.61
CA ILE A 296 24.53 -19.98 -46.28
C ILE A 296 23.38 -19.02 -46.02
N ASP A 297 23.28 -18.51 -44.76
CA ASP A 297 22.19 -17.63 -44.35
C ASP A 297 22.63 -16.77 -43.17
N GLU A 298 21.74 -15.86 -42.74
CA GLU A 298 21.88 -15.10 -41.51
C GLU A 298 21.00 -15.73 -40.41
N CYS A 299 21.53 -15.79 -39.18
CA CYS A 299 20.86 -16.40 -38.03
C CYS A 299 21.10 -15.62 -36.75
N SER A 300 20.37 -16.01 -35.74
CA SER A 300 20.54 -15.54 -34.35
C SER A 300 20.81 -16.70 -33.38
N ASP A 301 21.23 -16.38 -32.17
CA ASP A 301 21.50 -17.35 -31.10
C ASP A 301 20.25 -18.04 -30.52
N ILE A 302 19.05 -17.60 -30.93
CA ILE A 302 17.76 -18.21 -30.50
C ILE A 302 17.11 -19.04 -31.62
N ASP A 303 17.68 -19.02 -32.83
CA ASP A 303 17.14 -19.80 -33.92
C ASP A 303 17.43 -21.29 -33.74
N ASP A 304 16.53 -22.10 -34.28
CA ASP A 304 16.69 -23.54 -34.35
C ASP A 304 17.10 -23.96 -35.76
N VAL A 305 17.99 -24.94 -35.87
CA VAL A 305 18.33 -25.57 -37.12
C VAL A 305 17.74 -26.97 -37.21
N ILE A 306 17.16 -27.30 -38.35
CA ILE A 306 16.68 -28.64 -38.66
C ILE A 306 17.68 -29.27 -39.64
N VAL A 307 18.23 -30.40 -39.24
CA VAL A 307 19.14 -31.19 -40.07
C VAL A 307 18.48 -32.48 -40.49
N PHE A 308 18.40 -32.74 -41.78
CA PHE A 308 17.93 -33.99 -42.31
C PHE A 308 19.13 -34.85 -42.74
N PHE A 309 19.26 -36.02 -42.14
CA PHE A 309 20.31 -36.96 -42.42
C PHE A 309 19.96 -37.86 -43.61
N LYS A 310 20.98 -38.36 -44.34
CA LYS A 310 20.82 -39.26 -45.47
C LYS A 310 20.12 -40.57 -45.14
N ASN A 311 20.17 -40.98 -43.88
CA ASN A 311 19.48 -42.18 -43.38
C ASN A 311 17.95 -41.97 -43.12
N GLY A 312 17.40 -40.79 -43.42
CA GLY A 312 16.00 -40.46 -43.23
C GLY A 312 15.62 -39.98 -41.80
N THR A 313 16.59 -39.85 -40.92
CA THR A 313 16.37 -39.24 -39.59
C THR A 313 16.51 -37.73 -39.64
N MET A 314 15.94 -37.02 -38.66
CA MET A 314 16.10 -35.57 -38.49
C MET A 314 16.52 -35.21 -37.05
N MET A 315 17.20 -34.11 -36.94
CA MET A 315 17.54 -33.49 -35.65
C MET A 315 17.19 -32.02 -35.67
N VAL A 316 16.65 -31.54 -34.55
CA VAL A 316 16.40 -30.13 -34.30
C VAL A 316 17.25 -29.69 -33.12
N SER A 317 18.07 -28.67 -33.31
CA SER A 317 18.88 -28.13 -32.23
C SER A 317 19.02 -26.61 -32.34
N LYS A 318 19.44 -25.98 -31.24
CA LYS A 318 19.88 -24.59 -31.27
C LYS A 318 21.11 -24.43 -32.13
N ILE A 319 21.19 -23.31 -32.86
CA ILE A 319 22.41 -22.96 -33.57
C ILE A 319 23.48 -22.59 -32.55
N ALA A 320 24.63 -23.24 -32.61
CA ALA A 320 25.78 -23.00 -31.76
C ALA A 320 26.99 -22.47 -32.56
N GLU A 321 28.09 -22.26 -31.89
CA GLU A 321 29.32 -21.81 -32.59
C GLU A 321 29.83 -22.90 -33.54
N LYS A 322 29.72 -24.14 -33.11
CA LYS A 322 30.08 -25.33 -33.89
C LYS A 322 29.23 -26.52 -33.51
#